data_2595ff526f716d28a9b0d3c50e8dd681
#
_entry.id   2595ff526f716d28a9b0d3c50e8dd681
#
_cell.length_a   1.000
_cell.length_b   1.000
_cell.length_c   1.000
_cell.angle_alpha   90.00
_cell.angle_beta   90.00
_cell.angle_gamma   90.00
#
_symmetry.space_group_name_H-M   'P 1'
#
loop_
_entity.id
_entity.type
_entity.pdbx_description
1 polymer ?
#
loop_
_entity_poly.entity_id
_entity_poly.type
_entity_poly.pdbx_seq_one_letter_code
_entity_poly.pdbx_strand_id
1 'polypeptide(L)'
;MNVVLALLVVALAATVGGIGYGVLTYGGAILPKQEVQKVKVGPKDNQKEVEVSLWMPGVIGHGFVGLLSGLIIFCVYSAPTIVVTTNSSFDLTFYMLGSALLAGLGGSTAINELVEKRQWAKLAPVLEKSDPAESATASGGKPVEALRLLASRV
;
A
#
# COMPACT_ATOMS: atom_id res chain seq x y z
N MET A 1 -18.56 11.53 24.99
CA MET A 1 -18.93 10.51 24.00
C MET A 1 -18.45 9.15 24.52
N ASN A 2 -19.15 8.05 24.22
CA ASN A 2 -18.69 6.72 24.62
C ASN A 2 -17.36 6.38 23.94
N VAL A 3 -16.42 5.78 24.69
CA VAL A 3 -15.07 5.41 24.20
C VAL A 3 -15.12 4.54 22.93
N VAL A 4 -16.06 3.59 22.87
CA VAL A 4 -16.24 2.73 21.68
C VAL A 4 -16.64 3.55 20.46
N LEU A 5 -17.53 4.52 20.63
CA LEU A 5 -17.94 5.41 19.54
C LEU A 5 -16.78 6.31 19.10
N ALA A 6 -15.99 6.84 20.05
CA ALA A 6 -14.79 7.61 19.74
C ALA A 6 -13.77 6.81 18.93
N LEU A 7 -13.51 5.56 19.34
CA LEU A 7 -12.64 4.63 18.61
C LEU A 7 -13.12 4.43 17.19
N LEU A 8 -14.42 4.16 17.01
CA LEU A 8 -14.98 3.95 15.67
C LEU A 8 -14.84 5.17 14.77
N VAL A 9 -15.10 6.38 15.32
CA VAL A 9 -14.98 7.62 14.54
C VAL A 9 -13.55 7.89 14.13
N VAL A 10 -12.57 7.68 15.03
CA VAL A 10 -11.14 7.85 14.73
C VAL A 10 -10.67 6.82 13.70
N ALA A 11 -11.07 5.56 13.85
CA ALA A 11 -10.74 4.51 12.91
C ALA A 11 -11.33 4.77 11.51
N LEU A 12 -12.58 5.24 11.43
CA LEU A 12 -13.22 5.62 10.17
C LEU A 12 -12.51 6.81 9.50
N ALA A 13 -12.15 7.85 10.27
CA ALA A 13 -11.42 8.99 9.73
C ALA A 13 -10.08 8.56 9.11
N ALA A 14 -9.32 7.70 9.80
CA ALA A 14 -8.06 7.17 9.27
C ALA A 14 -8.27 6.25 8.06
N THR A 15 -9.35 5.46 8.04
CA THR A 15 -9.73 4.63 6.87
C THR A 15 -9.99 5.50 5.65
N VAL A 16 -10.71 6.63 5.82
CA VAL A 16 -10.95 7.60 4.74
C VAL A 16 -9.63 8.18 4.23
N GLY A 17 -8.68 8.50 5.12
CA GLY A 17 -7.32 8.93 4.75
C GLY A 17 -6.60 7.87 3.89
N GLY A 18 -6.62 6.61 4.32
CA GLY A 18 -6.02 5.49 3.57
C GLY A 18 -6.68 5.28 2.20
N ILE A 19 -8.01 5.31 2.12
CA ILE A 19 -8.76 5.20 0.86
C ILE A 19 -8.40 6.39 -0.05
N GLY A 20 -8.39 7.61 0.48
CA GLY A 20 -8.01 8.81 -0.28
C GLY A 20 -6.62 8.69 -0.89
N TYR A 21 -5.64 8.21 -0.13
CA TYR A 21 -4.30 7.91 -0.65
C TYR A 21 -4.35 6.87 -1.77
N GLY A 22 -5.08 5.77 -1.58
CA GLY A 22 -5.20 4.72 -2.60
C GLY A 22 -5.79 5.24 -3.91
N VAL A 23 -6.86 6.05 -3.83
CA VAL A 23 -7.49 6.67 -5.01
C VAL A 23 -6.51 7.61 -5.73
N LEU A 24 -5.79 8.46 -4.99
CA LEU A 24 -4.82 9.39 -5.57
C LEU A 24 -3.64 8.65 -6.22
N THR A 25 -3.16 7.58 -5.59
CA THR A 25 -1.99 6.82 -6.08
C THR A 25 -2.29 6.04 -7.35
N TYR A 26 -3.49 5.48 -7.45
CA TYR A 26 -3.88 4.65 -8.60
C TYR A 26 -4.70 5.38 -9.67
N GLY A 27 -5.05 6.64 -9.44
CA GLY A 27 -5.90 7.41 -10.36
C GLY A 27 -7.34 6.90 -10.42
N GLY A 28 -7.80 6.18 -9.39
CA GLY A 28 -9.15 5.64 -9.29
C GLY A 28 -9.31 4.53 -8.24
N ALA A 29 -10.54 4.03 -8.11
CA ALA A 29 -10.88 2.96 -7.17
C ALA A 29 -10.48 1.59 -7.75
N ILE A 30 -9.22 1.21 -7.61
CA ILE A 30 -8.71 -0.09 -8.04
C ILE A 30 -8.86 -1.12 -6.91
N LEU A 31 -9.47 -2.25 -7.22
CA LEU A 31 -9.55 -3.39 -6.30
C LEU A 31 -8.19 -4.09 -6.17
N PRO A 32 -7.93 -4.79 -5.05
CA PRO A 32 -6.74 -5.60 -4.89
C PRO A 32 -6.66 -6.63 -6.02
N LYS A 33 -5.52 -6.69 -6.69
CA LYS A 33 -5.30 -7.66 -7.76
C LYS A 33 -3.86 -8.14 -7.79
N GLN A 34 -3.70 -9.33 -8.32
CA GLN A 34 -2.40 -9.89 -8.65
C GLN A 34 -2.19 -9.75 -10.15
N GLU A 35 -1.16 -9.03 -10.53
CA GLU A 35 -0.76 -8.93 -11.93
C GLU A 35 0.29 -10.01 -12.21
N VAL A 36 -0.08 -10.94 -13.07
CA VAL A 36 0.77 -12.05 -13.48
C VAL A 36 1.11 -11.85 -14.94
N GLN A 37 2.39 -11.82 -15.26
CA GLN A 37 2.85 -11.69 -16.63
C GLN A 37 3.99 -12.67 -16.90
N LYS A 38 4.05 -13.16 -18.14
CA LYS A 38 5.12 -13.99 -18.63
C LYS A 38 6.17 -13.09 -19.29
N VAL A 39 7.39 -13.22 -18.87
CA VAL A 39 8.53 -12.45 -19.40
C VAL A 39 9.55 -13.42 -19.98
N LYS A 40 10.02 -13.16 -21.19
CA LYS A 40 11.14 -13.91 -21.77
C LYS A 40 12.46 -13.38 -21.23
N VAL A 41 13.27 -14.26 -20.69
CA VAL A 41 14.53 -13.95 -20.04
C VAL A 41 15.64 -14.80 -20.64
N GLY A 42 16.76 -14.17 -20.96
CA GLY A 42 17.93 -14.82 -21.51
C GLY A 42 18.35 -14.29 -22.87
N PRO A 43 19.47 -14.75 -23.39
CA PRO A 43 19.97 -14.37 -24.74
C PRO A 43 18.95 -14.79 -25.80
N LYS A 44 18.90 -14.03 -26.91
CA LYS A 44 17.91 -14.20 -28.01
C LYS A 44 17.77 -15.63 -28.51
N ASP A 45 18.85 -16.41 -28.48
CA ASP A 45 18.86 -17.80 -28.97
C ASP A 45 18.39 -18.83 -27.93
N ASN A 46 18.24 -18.46 -26.65
CA ASN A 46 17.86 -19.37 -25.57
C ASN A 46 17.02 -18.67 -24.53
N GLN A 47 15.91 -18.07 -24.95
CA GLN A 47 14.97 -17.38 -24.07
C GLN A 47 14.10 -18.39 -23.31
N LYS A 48 14.00 -18.20 -22.00
CA LYS A 48 13.07 -18.95 -21.13
C LYS A 48 11.95 -18.03 -20.68
N GLU A 49 10.73 -18.53 -20.75
CA GLU A 49 9.58 -17.83 -20.16
C GLU A 49 9.62 -17.99 -18.64
N VAL A 50 9.59 -16.85 -17.95
CA VAL A 50 9.48 -16.77 -16.48
C VAL A 50 8.19 -16.06 -16.15
N GLU A 51 7.36 -16.69 -15.32
CA GLU A 51 6.14 -16.10 -14.83
C GLU A 51 6.44 -15.24 -13.60
N VAL A 52 6.15 -13.93 -13.69
CA VAL A 52 6.35 -12.98 -12.60
C VAL A 52 4.98 -12.49 -12.13
N SER A 53 4.77 -12.59 -10.83
CA SER A 53 3.54 -12.20 -10.17
C SER A 53 3.80 -11.05 -9.20
N LEU A 54 3.14 -9.92 -9.43
CA LEU A 54 3.18 -8.74 -8.56
C LEU A 54 1.81 -8.49 -7.94
N TRP A 55 1.80 -8.25 -6.63
CA TRP A 55 0.57 -7.95 -5.91
C TRP A 55 0.37 -6.45 -5.74
N MET A 56 -0.83 -5.99 -6.07
CA MET A 56 -1.27 -4.61 -5.87
C MET A 56 -2.36 -4.57 -4.79
N PRO A 57 -2.14 -3.87 -3.67
CA PRO A 57 -3.10 -3.83 -2.55
C PRO A 57 -4.41 -3.13 -2.90
N GLY A 58 -4.40 -2.25 -3.91
CA GLY A 58 -5.57 -1.46 -4.29
C GLY A 58 -6.09 -0.55 -3.17
N VAL A 59 -7.24 0.06 -3.41
CA VAL A 59 -7.88 1.00 -2.47
C VAL A 59 -8.29 0.31 -1.15
N ILE A 60 -8.74 -0.95 -1.21
CA ILE A 60 -9.14 -1.70 -0.02
C ILE A 60 -7.95 -1.96 0.90
N GLY A 61 -6.79 -2.32 0.35
CA GLY A 61 -5.57 -2.50 1.14
C GLY A 61 -5.16 -1.22 1.87
N HIS A 62 -5.21 -0.08 1.19
CA HIS A 62 -4.92 1.22 1.80
C HIS A 62 -5.96 1.62 2.85
N GLY A 63 -7.25 1.33 2.64
CA GLY A 63 -8.29 1.53 3.64
C GLY A 63 -8.04 0.72 4.91
N PHE A 64 -7.65 -0.55 4.78
CA PHE A 64 -7.30 -1.41 5.91
C PHE A 64 -6.09 -0.89 6.70
N VAL A 65 -5.05 -0.42 6.00
CA VAL A 65 -3.89 0.22 6.63
C VAL A 65 -4.29 1.49 7.36
N GLY A 66 -5.15 2.31 6.75
CA GLY A 66 -5.71 3.49 7.38
C GLY A 66 -6.43 3.14 8.69
N LEU A 67 -7.27 2.11 8.68
CA LEU A 67 -7.97 1.63 9.88
C LEU A 67 -6.99 1.25 11.01
N LEU A 68 -5.96 0.47 10.71
CA LEU A 68 -4.94 0.10 11.70
C LEU A 68 -4.18 1.33 12.24
N SER A 69 -3.85 2.27 11.38
CA SER A 69 -3.20 3.53 11.78
C SER A 69 -4.10 4.34 12.71
N GLY A 70 -5.42 4.38 12.46
CA GLY A 70 -6.40 5.01 13.32
C GLY A 70 -6.48 4.39 14.70
N LEU A 71 -6.44 3.07 14.79
CA LEU A 71 -6.40 2.35 16.06
C LEU A 71 -5.15 2.69 16.87
N ILE A 72 -3.99 2.76 16.20
CA ILE A 72 -2.72 3.15 16.85
C ILE A 72 -2.82 4.59 17.37
N ILE A 73 -3.29 5.53 16.56
CA ILE A 73 -3.49 6.93 16.97
C ILE A 73 -4.43 7.01 18.16
N PHE A 74 -5.56 6.29 18.12
CA PHE A 74 -6.48 6.25 19.26
C PHE A 74 -5.77 5.76 20.53
N CYS A 75 -5.00 4.68 20.48
CA CYS A 75 -4.24 4.17 21.60
C CYS A 75 -3.23 5.20 22.14
N VAL A 76 -2.52 5.91 21.26
CA VAL A 76 -1.53 6.93 21.65
C VAL A 76 -2.21 8.10 22.39
N TYR A 77 -3.35 8.56 21.89
CA TYR A 77 -4.07 9.68 22.52
C TYR A 77 -4.89 9.29 23.74
N SER A 78 -5.27 8.02 23.88
CA SER A 78 -6.03 7.52 25.02
C SER A 78 -5.17 6.96 26.14
N ALA A 79 -3.87 6.74 25.93
CA ALA A 79 -2.96 6.27 26.97
C ALA A 79 -2.57 7.42 27.94
N PRO A 80 -2.40 7.18 29.23
CA PRO A 80 -2.46 5.94 29.99
C PRO A 80 -3.68 5.83 30.94
N THR A 81 -4.74 6.66 30.76
CA THR A 81 -5.79 6.87 31.75
C THR A 81 -7.10 6.15 31.48
N ILE A 82 -7.25 5.52 30.32
CA ILE A 82 -8.51 4.88 29.98
C ILE A 82 -8.44 3.39 30.30
N VAL A 83 -8.96 3.03 31.46
CA VAL A 83 -9.54 1.69 31.65
C VAL A 83 -10.74 1.63 30.73
N VAL A 84 -10.70 0.79 29.69
CA VAL A 84 -11.80 0.65 28.72
C VAL A 84 -12.99 0.02 29.46
N THR A 85 -13.76 0.84 30.15
CA THR A 85 -15.07 0.47 30.66
C THR A 85 -16.12 1.05 29.72
N THR A 86 -17.21 0.32 29.54
CA THR A 86 -18.33 0.73 28.66
C THR A 86 -18.95 2.08 29.02
N ASN A 87 -18.67 2.60 30.22
CA ASN A 87 -19.20 3.87 30.72
C ASN A 87 -18.19 5.04 30.74
N SER A 88 -16.97 4.82 30.19
CA SER A 88 -15.97 5.90 30.12
C SER A 88 -16.42 6.96 29.10
N SER A 89 -16.38 8.24 29.49
CA SER A 89 -16.57 9.36 28.59
C SER A 89 -15.24 9.73 27.93
N PHE A 90 -15.28 10.03 26.65
CA PHE A 90 -14.12 10.45 25.87
C PHE A 90 -14.44 11.75 25.11
N ASP A 91 -13.54 12.72 25.17
CA ASP A 91 -13.67 13.97 24.44
C ASP A 91 -12.91 13.91 23.12
N LEU A 92 -13.67 13.76 22.04
CA LEU A 92 -13.13 13.74 20.69
C LEU A 92 -12.85 15.17 20.22
N THR A 93 -11.60 15.45 19.84
CA THR A 93 -11.19 16.74 19.30
C THR A 93 -10.99 16.71 17.80
N PHE A 94 -11.16 17.83 17.11
CA PHE A 94 -10.82 17.97 15.68
C PHE A 94 -9.35 17.65 15.40
N TYR A 95 -8.47 17.92 16.36
CA TYR A 95 -7.06 17.57 16.25
C TYR A 95 -6.84 16.06 16.15
N MET A 96 -7.57 15.26 16.93
CA MET A 96 -7.50 13.80 16.87
C MET A 96 -8.00 13.26 15.53
N LEU A 97 -9.10 13.83 15.00
CA LEU A 97 -9.62 13.45 13.70
C LEU A 97 -8.64 13.80 12.57
N GLY A 98 -8.08 14.99 12.60
CA GLY A 98 -7.05 15.41 11.64
C GLY A 98 -5.80 14.53 11.72
N SER A 99 -5.32 14.22 12.93
CA SER A 99 -4.18 13.32 13.13
C SER A 99 -4.48 11.91 12.63
N ALA A 100 -5.69 11.40 12.85
CA ALA A 100 -6.09 10.08 12.35
C ALA A 100 -6.14 10.03 10.81
N LEU A 101 -6.70 11.05 10.17
CA LEU A 101 -6.69 11.21 8.71
C LEU A 101 -5.26 11.20 8.15
N LEU A 102 -4.39 12.01 8.73
CA LEU A 102 -2.97 12.09 8.33
C LEU A 102 -2.23 10.78 8.59
N ALA A 103 -2.53 10.09 9.70
CA ALA A 103 -1.95 8.77 9.97
C ALA A 103 -2.40 7.72 8.97
N GLY A 104 -3.66 7.78 8.50
CA GLY A 104 -4.15 6.92 7.43
C GLY A 104 -3.42 7.14 6.11
N LEU A 105 -3.20 8.40 5.73
CA LEU A 105 -2.40 8.77 4.57
C LEU A 105 -0.94 8.28 4.72
N GLY A 106 -0.27 8.61 5.83
CA GLY A 106 1.13 8.27 6.08
C GLY A 106 1.37 6.76 6.20
N GLY A 107 0.50 6.03 6.87
CA GLY A 107 0.57 4.57 6.96
C GLY A 107 0.47 3.91 5.60
N SER A 108 -0.43 4.41 4.75
CA SER A 108 -0.58 3.93 3.38
C SER A 108 0.67 4.20 2.52
N THR A 109 1.34 5.34 2.69
CA THR A 109 2.60 5.66 2.02
C THR A 109 3.70 4.66 2.41
N ALA A 110 3.89 4.41 3.71
CA ALA A 110 4.91 3.49 4.20
C ALA A 110 4.72 2.06 3.67
N ILE A 111 3.46 1.59 3.62
CA ILE A 111 3.18 0.26 3.06
C ILE A 111 3.42 0.21 1.56
N ASN A 112 3.06 1.26 0.83
CA ASN A 112 3.32 1.31 -0.61
C ASN A 112 4.81 1.20 -0.90
N GLU A 113 5.66 1.92 -0.18
CA GLU A 113 7.12 1.80 -0.29
C GLU A 113 7.64 0.39 0.02
N LEU A 114 7.09 -0.27 1.04
CA LEU A 114 7.46 -1.65 1.37
C LEU A 114 7.02 -2.64 0.29
N VAL A 115 5.83 -2.45 -0.27
CA VAL A 115 5.33 -3.26 -1.39
C VAL A 115 6.21 -3.07 -2.62
N GLU A 116 6.54 -1.84 -2.97
CA GLU A 116 7.42 -1.52 -4.11
C GLU A 116 8.82 -2.14 -3.94
N LYS A 117 9.42 -2.03 -2.76
CA LYS A 117 10.72 -2.67 -2.46
C LYS A 117 10.66 -4.18 -2.65
N ARG A 118 9.60 -4.83 -2.18
CA ARG A 118 9.41 -6.29 -2.37
C ARG A 118 9.17 -6.66 -3.84
N GLN A 119 8.47 -5.83 -4.57
CA GLN A 119 8.24 -6.02 -6.00
C GLN A 119 9.54 -5.89 -6.79
N TRP A 120 10.37 -4.88 -6.49
CA TRP A 120 11.70 -4.73 -7.08
C TRP A 120 12.61 -5.91 -6.76
N ALA A 121 12.60 -6.43 -5.53
CA ALA A 121 13.36 -7.61 -5.16
C ALA A 121 12.96 -8.86 -5.97
N LYS A 122 11.69 -8.99 -6.36
CA LYS A 122 11.23 -10.07 -7.26
C LYS A 122 11.64 -9.86 -8.72
N LEU A 123 11.70 -8.61 -9.16
CA LEU A 123 12.09 -8.28 -10.54
C LEU A 123 13.60 -8.27 -10.75
N ALA A 124 14.40 -8.01 -9.72
CA ALA A 124 15.85 -7.94 -9.81
C ALA A 124 16.50 -9.14 -10.54
N PRO A 125 16.19 -10.41 -10.20
CA PRO A 125 16.77 -11.55 -10.89
C PRO A 125 16.30 -11.71 -12.35
N VAL A 126 15.17 -11.11 -12.70
CA VAL A 126 14.66 -11.09 -14.08
C VAL A 126 15.39 -10.03 -14.89
N LEU A 127 15.57 -8.83 -14.32
CA LEU A 127 16.31 -7.73 -14.93
C LEU A 127 17.78 -8.06 -15.16
N GLU A 128 18.42 -8.76 -14.22
CA GLU A 128 19.82 -9.19 -14.33
C GLU A 128 20.04 -10.15 -15.50
N LYS A 129 19.03 -10.93 -15.86
CA LYS A 129 19.07 -11.89 -16.98
C LYS A 129 18.54 -11.32 -18.29
N SER A 130 18.02 -10.09 -18.28
CA SER A 130 17.54 -9.38 -19.46
C SER A 130 18.65 -8.59 -20.13
N ASP A 131 18.42 -8.13 -21.37
CA ASP A 131 19.38 -7.29 -22.08
C ASP A 131 19.65 -5.99 -21.29
N PRO A 132 20.92 -5.53 -21.16
CA PRO A 132 21.26 -4.31 -20.40
C PRO A 132 20.47 -3.05 -20.82
N ALA A 133 20.16 -2.91 -22.10
CA ALA A 133 19.36 -1.79 -22.60
C ALA A 133 17.89 -1.86 -22.13
N GLU A 134 17.32 -3.06 -22.00
CA GLU A 134 15.97 -3.31 -21.51
C GLU A 134 15.89 -3.11 -20.00
N SER A 135 16.88 -3.61 -19.30
CA SER A 135 17.03 -3.44 -17.86
C SER A 135 17.11 -1.97 -17.45
N ALA A 136 17.89 -1.15 -18.16
CA ALA A 136 18.01 0.29 -17.93
C ALA A 136 16.68 1.03 -18.15
N THR A 137 15.94 0.67 -19.18
CA THR A 137 14.63 1.29 -19.47
C THR A 137 13.56 0.89 -18.42
N ALA A 138 13.57 -0.37 -18.00
CA ALA A 138 12.61 -0.88 -17.03
C ALA A 138 12.87 -0.35 -15.60
N SER A 139 14.12 -0.06 -15.22
CA SER A 139 14.49 0.39 -13.87
C SER A 139 14.05 1.83 -13.54
N GLY A 140 13.70 2.63 -14.55
CA GLY A 140 13.30 4.04 -14.37
C GLY A 140 11.85 4.28 -13.93
N GLY A 141 11.01 3.24 -13.86
CA GLY A 141 9.57 3.34 -13.57
C GLY A 141 9.12 2.62 -12.30
N LYS A 142 7.81 2.47 -12.14
CA LYS A 142 7.24 1.62 -11.09
C LYS A 142 7.44 0.13 -11.44
N PRO A 143 7.54 -0.79 -10.44
CA PRO A 143 7.77 -2.23 -10.69
C PRO A 143 6.75 -2.86 -11.64
N VAL A 144 5.48 -2.47 -11.55
CA VAL A 144 4.40 -2.97 -12.42
C VAL A 144 4.57 -2.49 -13.86
N GLU A 145 4.99 -1.24 -14.06
CA GLU A 145 5.27 -0.69 -15.39
C GLU A 145 6.49 -1.36 -16.02
N ALA A 146 7.53 -1.58 -15.22
CA ALA A 146 8.71 -2.34 -15.62
C ALA A 146 8.34 -3.74 -16.10
N LEU A 147 7.48 -4.45 -15.35
CA LEU A 147 6.99 -5.77 -15.73
C LEU A 147 6.21 -5.73 -17.04
N ARG A 148 5.33 -4.75 -17.24
CA ARG A 148 4.56 -4.58 -18.47
C ARG A 148 5.44 -4.29 -19.68
N LEU A 149 6.45 -3.44 -19.50
CA LEU A 149 7.43 -3.14 -20.57
C LEU A 149 8.21 -4.39 -21.00
N LEU A 150 8.65 -5.18 -20.03
CA LEU A 150 9.33 -6.44 -20.31
C LEU A 150 8.41 -7.46 -21.00
N ALA A 151 7.14 -7.52 -20.59
CA ALA A 151 6.17 -8.45 -21.19
C ALA A 151 5.65 -8.01 -22.56
N SER A 152 5.58 -6.71 -22.86
CA SER A 152 5.07 -6.19 -24.14
C SER A 152 6.01 -6.46 -25.33
N ARG A 153 7.23 -6.91 -25.06
CA ARG A 153 8.26 -7.22 -26.08
C ARG A 153 8.36 -8.72 -26.38
N VAL A 154 7.46 -9.50 -25.79
CA VAL A 154 7.30 -10.93 -26.03
C VAL A 154 6.41 -11.20 -27.22
#